data_b0263c6fb36c3b523b74099218e04f0c
#
_entry.id   b0263c6fb36c3b523b74099218e04f0c
#
_cell.length_a   1.000
_cell.length_b   1.000
_cell.length_c   1.000
_cell.angle_alpha   90.00
_cell.angle_beta   90.00
_cell.angle_gamma   90.00
#
_symmetry.space_group_name_H-M   'P 1'
#
loop_
_entity.id
_entity.type
_entity.pdbx_description
1 polymer ?
#
loop_
_entity_poly.entity_id
_entity_poly.type
_entity_poly.pdbx_seq_one_letter_code
_entity_poly.pdbx_strand_id
1 'polypeptide(L)'
;MLRTETPDVEERRMKLQLRLAQMNEVDGCQEDFLRYVRNVWPEFIAGAHHKMIAKKFEDIATGKNKRLIINMPPRHTKSEFASYLFPSWIIGRAPKTKIIQTTHTAELAVNFGRKVRNLINSPQYQNIFDDVSLQIDSKAAGRWSTNHGGEYFAAGVGGAITGRGADLLIIDDPHSEQDALSETTMEHAYEWYTSGPRQRLQPGGAIVVVMTRWSLKDLTAKVLKAQGYDEHADKWEVVEFPALM
;
A
#
# COMPACT_ATOMS: atom_id res chain seq x y z
N MET A 1 18.05 -35.07 43.60
CA MET A 1 19.06 -35.04 42.52
C MET A 1 18.45 -34.38 41.32
N LEU A 2 18.78 -33.11 41.08
CA LEU A 2 18.42 -32.41 39.84
C LEU A 2 19.31 -32.99 38.73
N ARG A 3 18.71 -33.59 37.72
CA ARG A 3 19.47 -34.01 36.51
C ARG A 3 19.90 -32.72 35.79
N THR A 4 21.20 -32.45 35.84
CA THR A 4 21.82 -31.44 34.97
C THR A 4 21.65 -31.91 33.52
N GLU A 5 20.96 -31.10 32.70
CA GLU A 5 20.84 -31.35 31.24
C GLU A 5 22.27 -31.41 30.67
N THR A 6 22.48 -32.29 29.71
CA THR A 6 23.79 -32.34 29.02
C THR A 6 23.96 -31.14 28.12
N PRO A 7 25.18 -30.62 27.88
CA PRO A 7 25.41 -29.41 27.02
C PRO A 7 24.79 -29.54 25.62
N ASP A 8 24.72 -30.74 25.07
CA ASP A 8 24.07 -30.99 23.76
C ASP A 8 22.55 -30.77 23.81
N VAL A 9 21.89 -31.10 24.92
CA VAL A 9 20.44 -30.87 25.09
C VAL A 9 20.13 -29.41 25.26
N GLU A 10 20.95 -28.65 25.98
CA GLU A 10 20.79 -27.21 26.14
C GLU A 10 21.01 -26.47 24.81
N GLU A 11 22.01 -26.85 24.02
CA GLU A 11 22.28 -26.28 22.69
C GLU A 11 21.11 -26.53 21.72
N ARG A 12 20.59 -27.76 21.69
CA ARG A 12 19.41 -28.11 20.86
C ARG A 12 18.18 -27.33 21.29
N ARG A 13 17.94 -27.16 22.58
CA ARG A 13 16.83 -26.38 23.12
C ARG A 13 16.95 -24.92 22.72
N MET A 14 18.12 -24.31 22.81
CA MET A 14 18.37 -22.93 22.40
C MET A 14 18.14 -22.74 20.90
N LYS A 15 18.61 -23.64 20.04
CA LYS A 15 18.37 -23.63 18.59
C LYS A 15 16.88 -23.71 18.25
N LEU A 16 16.14 -24.58 18.95
CA LEU A 16 14.69 -24.70 18.76
C LEU A 16 13.94 -23.44 19.21
N GLN A 17 14.31 -22.84 20.34
CA GLN A 17 13.72 -21.60 20.82
C GLN A 17 13.98 -20.44 19.85
N LEU A 18 15.21 -20.33 19.33
CA LEU A 18 15.56 -19.32 18.35
C LEU A 18 14.75 -19.49 17.05
N ARG A 19 14.63 -20.72 16.56
CA ARG A 19 13.83 -21.02 15.36
C ARG A 19 12.36 -20.70 15.56
N LEU A 20 11.80 -21.04 16.72
CA LEU A 20 10.41 -20.73 17.05
C LEU A 20 10.19 -19.19 17.12
N ALA A 21 11.12 -18.46 17.72
CA ALA A 21 11.06 -16.99 17.77
C ALA A 21 11.12 -16.37 16.37
N GLN A 22 11.97 -16.90 15.48
CA GLN A 22 12.03 -16.45 14.08
C GLN A 22 10.73 -16.74 13.32
N MET A 23 10.15 -17.93 13.48
CA MET A 23 8.86 -18.27 12.86
C MET A 23 7.74 -17.34 13.36
N ASN A 24 7.64 -17.12 14.67
CA ASN A 24 6.65 -16.18 15.24
C ASN A 24 6.84 -14.75 14.75
N GLU A 25 8.09 -14.34 14.47
CA GLU A 25 8.36 -13.00 13.89
C GLU A 25 7.89 -12.93 12.44
N VAL A 26 8.16 -13.96 11.63
CA VAL A 26 7.69 -14.04 10.23
C VAL A 26 6.17 -14.02 10.19
N ASP A 27 5.50 -14.90 10.93
CA ASP A 27 4.03 -14.97 10.99
C ASP A 27 3.45 -13.62 11.43
N GLY A 28 4.04 -12.98 12.44
CA GLY A 28 3.63 -11.67 12.90
C GLY A 28 3.80 -10.58 11.83
N CYS A 29 4.86 -10.60 11.04
CA CYS A 29 5.05 -9.66 9.92
C CYS A 29 4.05 -9.91 8.78
N GLN A 30 3.63 -11.15 8.57
CA GLN A 30 2.62 -11.47 7.57
C GLN A 30 1.22 -10.98 7.97
N GLU A 31 0.90 -10.94 9.26
CA GLU A 31 -0.42 -10.59 9.76
C GLU A 31 -0.57 -9.12 10.16
N ASP A 32 0.46 -8.51 10.74
CA ASP A 32 0.48 -7.14 11.26
C ASP A 32 1.35 -6.25 10.36
N PHE A 33 0.70 -5.27 9.73
CA PHE A 33 1.38 -4.36 8.80
C PHE A 33 2.45 -3.51 9.49
N LEU A 34 2.20 -3.05 10.72
CA LEU A 34 3.18 -2.23 11.42
C LEU A 34 4.40 -3.04 11.87
N ARG A 35 4.22 -4.30 12.20
CA ARG A 35 5.31 -5.23 12.50
C ARG A 35 6.16 -5.49 11.26
N TYR A 36 5.51 -5.72 10.11
CA TYR A 36 6.18 -5.79 8.81
C TYR A 36 7.02 -4.53 8.52
N VAL A 37 6.42 -3.34 8.68
CA VAL A 37 7.12 -2.06 8.47
C VAL A 37 8.39 -1.97 9.32
N ARG A 38 8.33 -2.31 10.60
CA ARG A 38 9.49 -2.28 11.50
C ARG A 38 10.57 -3.28 11.12
N ASN A 39 10.19 -4.41 10.55
CA ASN A 39 11.14 -5.42 10.11
C ASN A 39 11.91 -4.98 8.86
N VAL A 40 11.21 -4.42 7.85
CA VAL A 40 11.84 -3.98 6.60
C VAL A 40 12.44 -2.57 6.68
N TRP A 41 12.09 -1.82 7.69
CA TRP A 41 12.61 -0.46 7.96
C TRP A 41 12.94 -0.31 9.46
N PRO A 42 14.10 -0.81 9.91
CA PRO A 42 14.46 -0.85 11.35
C PRO A 42 14.52 0.50 12.04
N GLU A 43 14.90 1.57 11.31
CA GLU A 43 14.98 2.92 11.87
C GLU A 43 13.62 3.63 11.98
N PHE A 44 12.54 2.97 11.56
CA PHE A 44 11.21 3.55 11.57
C PHE A 44 10.68 3.77 12.99
N ILE A 45 10.30 5.02 13.28
CA ILE A 45 9.69 5.41 14.56
C ILE A 45 8.18 5.56 14.37
N ALA A 46 7.42 4.67 14.99
CA ALA A 46 5.97 4.66 14.85
C ALA A 46 5.30 5.72 15.75
N GLY A 47 4.66 6.71 15.14
CA GLY A 47 3.74 7.63 15.81
C GLY A 47 2.31 7.06 15.92
N ALA A 48 1.42 7.77 16.61
CA ALA A 48 0.02 7.35 16.80
C ALA A 48 -0.73 7.24 15.45
N HIS A 49 -0.49 8.17 14.52
CA HIS A 49 -1.09 8.16 13.18
C HIS A 49 -0.67 6.92 12.38
N HIS A 50 0.59 6.47 12.49
CA HIS A 50 1.06 5.26 11.81
C HIS A 50 0.31 4.01 12.28
N LYS A 51 0.05 3.89 13.59
CA LYS A 51 -0.73 2.77 14.15
C LYS A 51 -2.16 2.75 13.62
N MET A 52 -2.78 3.92 13.50
CA MET A 52 -4.12 4.07 12.95
C MET A 52 -4.16 3.71 11.45
N ILE A 53 -3.23 4.23 10.66
CA ILE A 53 -3.14 3.95 9.22
C ILE A 53 -2.88 2.45 8.98
N ALA A 54 -1.96 1.85 9.75
CA ALA A 54 -1.66 0.43 9.65
C ALA A 54 -2.92 -0.42 9.84
N LYS A 55 -3.73 -0.11 10.86
CA LYS A 55 -4.99 -0.81 11.09
C LYS A 55 -5.98 -0.67 9.92
N LYS A 56 -6.06 0.51 9.30
CA LYS A 56 -6.90 0.72 8.12
C LYS A 56 -6.41 -0.05 6.90
N PHE A 57 -5.11 -0.16 6.72
CA PHE A 57 -4.52 -0.98 5.65
C PHE A 57 -4.76 -2.47 5.88
N GLU A 58 -4.73 -2.95 7.12
CA GLU A 58 -5.13 -4.32 7.47
C GLU A 58 -6.63 -4.57 7.17
N ASP A 59 -7.51 -3.60 7.45
CA ASP A 59 -8.93 -3.69 7.09
C ASP A 59 -9.14 -3.78 5.57
N ILE A 60 -8.32 -3.08 4.76
CA ILE A 60 -8.27 -3.23 3.29
C ILE A 60 -7.78 -4.62 2.90
N ALA A 61 -6.66 -5.06 3.46
CA ALA A 61 -6.03 -6.35 3.13
C ALA A 61 -6.94 -7.55 3.43
N THR A 62 -7.76 -7.45 4.46
CA THR A 62 -8.73 -8.49 4.86
C THR A 62 -10.09 -8.37 4.17
N GLY A 63 -10.28 -7.33 3.32
CA GLY A 63 -11.55 -7.07 2.63
C GLY A 63 -12.66 -6.52 3.51
N LYS A 64 -12.38 -6.22 4.79
CA LYS A 64 -13.32 -5.60 5.72
C LYS A 64 -13.71 -4.18 5.31
N ASN A 65 -12.76 -3.45 4.70
CA ASN A 65 -12.99 -2.18 4.05
C ASN A 65 -12.50 -2.24 2.60
N LYS A 66 -13.16 -1.52 1.69
CA LYS A 66 -12.80 -1.48 0.27
C LYS A 66 -12.64 -0.06 -0.27
N ARG A 67 -12.94 0.95 0.50
CA ARG A 67 -12.90 2.36 0.10
C ARG A 67 -12.35 3.19 1.24
N LEU A 68 -11.09 3.56 1.15
CA LEU A 68 -10.37 4.29 2.20
C LEU A 68 -9.80 5.58 1.67
N ILE A 69 -10.05 6.67 2.37
CA ILE A 69 -9.40 7.97 2.16
C ILE A 69 -8.60 8.31 3.41
N ILE A 70 -7.33 8.67 3.21
CA ILE A 70 -6.46 9.18 4.26
C ILE A 70 -5.99 10.58 3.86
N ASN A 71 -6.46 11.58 4.57
CA ASN A 71 -6.02 12.96 4.41
C ASN A 71 -4.96 13.28 5.46
N MET A 72 -3.78 13.68 5.02
CA MET A 72 -2.64 13.90 5.91
C MET A 72 -1.72 14.99 5.35
N PRO A 73 -1.13 15.84 6.21
CA PRO A 73 -0.17 16.84 5.77
C PRO A 73 1.06 16.24 5.09
N PRO A 74 1.81 17.03 4.30
CA PRO A 74 3.09 16.60 3.74
C PRO A 74 4.08 16.19 4.84
N ARG A 75 5.06 15.35 4.48
CA ARG A 75 6.17 14.90 5.34
C ARG A 75 5.78 14.06 6.58
N HIS A 76 4.60 13.45 6.56
CA HIS A 76 4.13 12.52 7.60
C HIS A 76 4.15 11.05 7.13
N THR A 77 5.04 10.71 6.21
CA THR A 77 5.27 9.34 5.68
C THR A 77 4.08 8.68 4.97
N LYS A 78 3.01 9.45 4.62
CA LYS A 78 1.81 8.89 3.98
C LYS A 78 2.12 8.07 2.72
N SER A 79 2.95 8.63 1.83
CA SER A 79 3.32 8.00 0.56
C SER A 79 4.24 6.79 0.77
N GLU A 80 5.17 6.84 1.73
CA GLU A 80 6.00 5.66 2.06
C GLU A 80 5.14 4.50 2.58
N PHE A 81 4.11 4.80 3.36
CA PHE A 81 3.17 3.78 3.85
C PHE A 81 2.28 3.26 2.74
N ALA A 82 1.60 4.14 1.99
CA ALA A 82 0.58 3.76 1.02
C ALA A 82 1.14 3.28 -0.32
N SER A 83 2.24 3.89 -0.80
CA SER A 83 2.74 3.67 -2.16
C SER A 83 3.99 2.80 -2.24
N TYR A 84 4.63 2.52 -1.09
CA TYR A 84 5.82 1.69 -1.02
C TYR A 84 5.63 0.45 -0.15
N LEU A 85 5.33 0.62 1.15
CA LEU A 85 5.28 -0.49 2.11
C LEU A 85 3.99 -1.31 1.98
N PHE A 86 2.84 -0.67 1.83
CA PHE A 86 1.55 -1.34 1.73
C PHE A 86 1.42 -2.24 0.49
N PRO A 87 1.75 -1.80 -0.74
CA PRO A 87 1.69 -2.67 -1.90
C PRO A 87 2.65 -3.86 -1.80
N SER A 88 3.85 -3.68 -1.22
CA SER A 88 4.78 -4.81 -1.02
C SER A 88 4.22 -5.84 -0.06
N TRP A 89 3.61 -5.40 1.04
CA TRP A 89 2.98 -6.29 2.03
C TRP A 89 1.77 -7.03 1.47
N ILE A 90 0.90 -6.34 0.71
CA ILE A 90 -0.26 -6.96 0.03
C ILE A 90 0.19 -8.06 -0.92
N ILE A 91 1.23 -7.79 -1.73
CA ILE A 91 1.78 -8.77 -2.67
C ILE A 91 2.36 -9.98 -1.93
N GLY A 92 3.02 -9.76 -0.80
CA GLY A 92 3.54 -10.86 0.02
C GLY A 92 2.42 -11.78 0.53
N ARG A 93 1.33 -11.21 1.01
CA ARG A 93 0.18 -11.96 1.53
C ARG A 93 -0.71 -12.58 0.46
N ALA A 94 -0.83 -11.91 -0.67
CA ALA A 94 -1.69 -12.31 -1.79
C ALA A 94 -0.95 -12.11 -3.12
N PRO A 95 -0.01 -13.01 -3.47
CA PRO A 95 0.93 -12.78 -4.56
C PRO A 95 0.33 -12.75 -5.97
N LYS A 96 -0.95 -13.03 -6.11
CA LYS A 96 -1.73 -12.89 -7.36
C LYS A 96 -2.39 -11.53 -7.51
N THR A 97 -2.29 -10.64 -6.51
CA THR A 97 -2.94 -9.34 -6.51
C THR A 97 -2.44 -8.46 -7.63
N LYS A 98 -3.36 -7.80 -8.33
CA LYS A 98 -3.07 -6.80 -9.35
C LYS A 98 -3.23 -5.41 -8.76
N ILE A 99 -2.16 -4.64 -8.77
CA ILE A 99 -2.10 -3.30 -8.18
C ILE A 99 -1.93 -2.26 -9.29
N ILE A 100 -2.79 -1.25 -9.28
CA ILE A 100 -2.58 0.00 -10.02
C ILE A 100 -2.22 1.07 -8.99
N GLN A 101 -1.03 1.66 -9.16
CA GLN A 101 -0.51 2.75 -8.35
C GLN A 101 -0.50 4.04 -9.15
N THR A 102 -1.07 5.11 -8.61
CA THR A 102 -1.10 6.40 -9.30
C THR A 102 -0.66 7.55 -8.40
N THR A 103 0.00 8.54 -9.01
CA THR A 103 0.37 9.82 -8.39
C THR A 103 0.12 10.95 -9.39
N HIS A 104 0.29 12.22 -8.98
CA HIS A 104 0.10 13.36 -9.89
C HIS A 104 1.03 13.31 -11.11
N THR A 105 2.22 12.67 -11.04
CA THR A 105 3.10 12.44 -12.18
C THR A 105 3.43 10.97 -12.40
N ALA A 106 3.61 10.57 -13.65
CA ALA A 106 4.05 9.22 -14.00
C ALA A 106 5.44 8.90 -13.45
N GLU A 107 6.35 9.87 -13.42
CA GLU A 107 7.70 9.71 -12.91
C GLU A 107 7.70 9.31 -11.43
N LEU A 108 6.91 9.99 -10.60
CA LEU A 108 6.79 9.68 -9.18
C LEU A 108 6.18 8.28 -8.96
N ALA A 109 5.13 7.94 -9.72
CA ALA A 109 4.53 6.61 -9.66
C ALA A 109 5.53 5.51 -10.03
N VAL A 110 6.33 5.70 -11.09
CA VAL A 110 7.39 4.77 -11.51
C VAL A 110 8.49 4.66 -10.44
N ASN A 111 8.82 5.75 -9.75
CA ASN A 111 9.79 5.72 -8.64
C ASN A 111 9.29 4.84 -7.48
N PHE A 112 8.03 4.93 -7.11
CA PHE A 112 7.43 4.02 -6.13
C PHE A 112 7.43 2.57 -6.63
N GLY A 113 7.06 2.33 -7.89
CA GLY A 113 7.11 1.00 -8.49
C GLY A 113 8.52 0.37 -8.43
N ARG A 114 9.56 1.18 -8.65
CA ARG A 114 10.96 0.76 -8.49
C ARG A 114 11.30 0.42 -7.04
N LYS A 115 10.85 1.25 -6.06
CA LYS A 115 11.07 0.98 -4.63
C LYS A 115 10.41 -0.34 -4.21
N VAL A 116 9.13 -0.54 -4.55
CA VAL A 116 8.39 -1.78 -4.25
C VAL A 116 9.09 -2.99 -4.85
N ARG A 117 9.44 -2.92 -6.14
CA ARG A 117 10.16 -3.98 -6.85
C ARG A 117 11.48 -4.35 -6.17
N ASN A 118 12.25 -3.35 -5.76
CA ASN A 118 13.55 -3.56 -5.12
C ASN A 118 13.37 -4.15 -3.72
N LEU A 119 12.34 -3.75 -2.97
CA LEU A 119 12.02 -4.31 -1.67
C LEU A 119 11.66 -5.79 -1.77
N ILE A 120 10.83 -6.18 -2.74
CA ILE A 120 10.47 -7.59 -2.98
C ILE A 120 11.72 -8.45 -3.22
N ASN A 121 12.75 -7.91 -3.86
CA ASN A 121 14.02 -8.62 -4.08
C ASN A 121 15.00 -8.53 -2.89
N SER A 122 14.67 -7.85 -1.81
CA SER A 122 15.57 -7.71 -0.67
C SER A 122 15.57 -8.97 0.21
N PRO A 123 16.71 -9.30 0.85
CA PRO A 123 16.76 -10.42 1.80
C PRO A 123 15.76 -10.30 2.95
N GLN A 124 15.51 -9.08 3.43
CA GLN A 124 14.54 -8.82 4.51
C GLN A 124 13.13 -9.23 4.10
N TYR A 125 12.70 -8.85 2.89
CA TYR A 125 11.39 -9.24 2.37
C TYR A 125 11.30 -10.74 2.12
N GLN A 126 12.33 -11.34 1.52
CA GLN A 126 12.38 -12.77 1.22
C GLN A 126 12.37 -13.64 2.46
N ASN A 127 12.88 -13.15 3.60
CA ASN A 127 12.78 -13.84 4.88
C ASN A 127 11.34 -13.88 5.43
N ILE A 128 10.46 -12.98 5.00
CA ILE A 128 9.06 -12.92 5.44
C ILE A 128 8.13 -13.63 4.42
N PHE A 129 8.41 -13.46 3.14
CA PHE A 129 7.61 -13.95 2.01
C PHE A 129 8.48 -14.71 1.01
N ASP A 130 9.01 -15.86 1.42
CA ASP A 130 10.00 -16.66 0.70
C ASP A 130 9.50 -17.27 -0.61
N ASP A 131 8.19 -17.42 -0.76
CA ASP A 131 7.52 -17.93 -1.98
C ASP A 131 7.24 -16.84 -3.03
N VAL A 132 7.45 -15.56 -2.71
CA VAL A 132 7.11 -14.44 -3.59
C VAL A 132 8.36 -13.84 -4.21
N SER A 133 8.45 -13.90 -5.54
CA SER A 133 9.55 -13.31 -6.30
C SER A 133 9.04 -12.59 -7.54
N LEU A 134 9.91 -11.82 -8.18
CA LEU A 134 9.59 -11.17 -9.45
C LEU A 134 9.72 -12.17 -10.61
N GLN A 135 8.79 -12.13 -11.55
CA GLN A 135 8.89 -12.85 -12.80
C GLN A 135 10.14 -12.41 -13.58
N ILE A 136 10.87 -13.37 -14.15
CA ILE A 136 12.20 -13.16 -14.71
C ILE A 136 12.25 -12.11 -15.83
N ASP A 137 11.24 -12.11 -16.69
CA ASP A 137 11.10 -11.26 -17.88
C ASP A 137 10.23 -10.01 -17.70
N SER A 138 9.75 -9.74 -16.47
CA SER A 138 8.82 -8.65 -16.17
C SER A 138 9.31 -7.78 -15.02
N LYS A 139 10.38 -6.99 -15.26
CA LYS A 139 11.08 -6.23 -14.21
C LYS A 139 11.26 -4.74 -14.50
N ALA A 140 10.44 -4.14 -15.36
CA ALA A 140 10.51 -2.69 -15.60
C ALA A 140 10.10 -1.90 -14.33
N ALA A 141 10.65 -0.70 -14.13
CA ALA A 141 10.47 0.06 -12.89
C ALA A 141 9.01 0.36 -12.56
N GLY A 142 8.21 0.73 -13.55
CA GLY A 142 6.79 1.07 -13.38
C GLY A 142 5.82 -0.06 -13.76
N ARG A 143 6.34 -1.23 -14.18
CA ARG A 143 5.53 -2.38 -14.57
C ARG A 143 6.28 -3.67 -14.37
N TRP A 144 5.78 -4.51 -13.49
CA TRP A 144 6.36 -5.83 -13.24
C TRP A 144 5.30 -6.81 -12.73
N SER A 145 5.67 -8.08 -12.77
CA SER A 145 4.78 -9.18 -12.36
C SER A 145 5.48 -10.06 -11.33
N THR A 146 4.69 -10.76 -10.52
CA THR A 146 5.19 -11.80 -9.60
C THR A 146 5.25 -13.16 -10.27
N ASN A 147 6.00 -14.08 -9.70
CA ASN A 147 6.02 -15.49 -10.08
C ASN A 147 4.64 -16.19 -9.96
N HIS A 148 3.70 -15.60 -9.22
CA HIS A 148 2.33 -16.09 -9.05
C HIS A 148 1.30 -15.43 -9.98
N GLY A 149 1.72 -14.53 -10.87
CA GLY A 149 0.84 -13.83 -11.83
C GLY A 149 0.17 -12.58 -11.26
N GLY A 150 0.59 -12.08 -10.10
CA GLY A 150 0.24 -10.74 -9.66
C GLY A 150 0.94 -9.68 -10.52
N GLU A 151 0.38 -8.48 -10.58
CA GLU A 151 0.86 -7.39 -11.42
C GLU A 151 0.95 -6.08 -10.63
N TYR A 152 1.97 -5.29 -10.92
CA TYR A 152 2.08 -3.91 -10.47
C TYR A 152 2.20 -3.00 -11.69
N PHE A 153 1.40 -1.94 -11.71
CA PHE A 153 1.40 -0.95 -12.75
C PHE A 153 1.34 0.46 -12.18
N ALA A 154 2.32 1.30 -12.56
CA ALA A 154 2.41 2.70 -12.17
C ALA A 154 1.94 3.63 -13.30
N ALA A 155 1.12 4.63 -12.95
CA ALA A 155 0.67 5.67 -13.87
C ALA A 155 0.59 7.03 -13.19
N GLY A 156 0.69 8.11 -13.97
CA GLY A 156 0.33 9.46 -13.53
C GLY A 156 -1.16 9.72 -13.71
N VAL A 157 -1.70 10.71 -12.99
CA VAL A 157 -3.05 11.25 -13.26
C VAL A 157 -3.13 11.68 -14.73
N GLY A 158 -4.25 11.37 -15.40
CA GLY A 158 -4.40 11.56 -16.84
C GLY A 158 -3.75 10.50 -17.71
N GLY A 159 -2.92 9.61 -17.13
CA GLY A 159 -2.26 8.53 -17.86
C GLY A 159 -3.22 7.43 -18.31
N ALA A 160 -2.90 6.77 -19.42
CA ALA A 160 -3.70 5.66 -19.94
C ALA A 160 -3.54 4.39 -19.08
N ILE A 161 -4.67 3.83 -18.63
CA ILE A 161 -4.74 2.60 -17.83
C ILE A 161 -5.54 1.51 -18.58
N THR A 162 -5.71 1.65 -19.89
CA THR A 162 -6.51 0.75 -20.70
C THR A 162 -5.97 -0.70 -20.72
N GLY A 163 -6.87 -1.67 -20.76
CA GLY A 163 -6.52 -3.09 -20.85
C GLY A 163 -5.99 -3.73 -19.57
N ARG A 164 -6.16 -3.10 -18.41
CA ARG A 164 -5.70 -3.63 -17.11
C ARG A 164 -6.85 -3.73 -16.13
N GLY A 165 -6.82 -4.79 -15.32
CA GLY A 165 -7.66 -4.93 -14.14
C GLY A 165 -6.85 -4.66 -12.86
N ALA A 166 -7.51 -4.27 -11.77
CA ALA A 166 -6.90 -4.08 -10.47
C ALA A 166 -7.76 -4.68 -9.36
N ASP A 167 -7.10 -5.37 -8.44
CA ASP A 167 -7.68 -5.78 -7.16
C ASP A 167 -7.48 -4.68 -6.11
N LEU A 168 -6.42 -3.87 -6.29
CA LEU A 168 -6.12 -2.72 -5.46
C LEU A 168 -5.71 -1.53 -6.33
N LEU A 169 -6.43 -0.42 -6.20
CA LEU A 169 -6.09 0.87 -6.76
C LEU A 169 -5.58 1.78 -5.64
N ILE A 170 -4.36 2.28 -5.78
CA ILE A 170 -3.77 3.27 -4.87
C ILE A 170 -3.63 4.59 -5.60
N ILE A 171 -4.18 5.66 -5.03
CA ILE A 171 -4.09 7.02 -5.54
C ILE A 171 -3.39 7.86 -4.47
N ASP A 172 -2.16 8.26 -4.75
CA ASP A 172 -1.31 9.00 -3.80
C ASP A 172 -1.03 10.41 -4.34
N ASP A 173 -1.43 11.40 -3.58
CA ASP A 173 -1.32 12.83 -3.93
C ASP A 173 -1.66 13.09 -5.42
N PRO A 174 -2.94 12.92 -5.82
CA PRO A 174 -3.36 13.07 -7.22
C PRO A 174 -3.25 14.51 -7.73
N HIS A 175 -3.04 15.46 -6.84
CA HIS A 175 -2.90 16.89 -7.12
C HIS A 175 -1.56 17.39 -6.55
N SER A 176 -0.89 18.23 -7.34
CA SER A 176 0.22 19.02 -6.85
C SER A 176 -0.29 20.33 -6.19
N GLU A 177 0.59 21.03 -5.50
CA GLU A 177 0.31 22.37 -4.96
C GLU A 177 -0.14 23.36 -6.05
N GLN A 178 0.45 23.24 -7.24
CA GLN A 178 0.08 24.11 -8.39
C GLN A 178 -1.31 23.76 -8.93
N ASP A 179 -1.69 22.50 -8.93
CA ASP A 179 -3.03 22.07 -9.38
C ASP A 179 -4.13 22.66 -8.50
N ALA A 180 -3.83 22.91 -7.22
CA ALA A 180 -4.77 23.53 -6.28
C ALA A 180 -5.26 24.92 -6.70
N LEU A 181 -4.51 25.59 -7.54
CA LEU A 181 -4.83 26.93 -8.08
C LEU A 181 -5.79 26.88 -9.29
N SER A 182 -6.06 25.68 -9.84
CA SER A 182 -6.87 25.50 -11.05
C SER A 182 -8.04 24.56 -10.82
N GLU A 183 -9.26 25.10 -10.88
CA GLU A 183 -10.49 24.30 -10.80
C GLU A 183 -10.57 23.25 -11.92
N THR A 184 -10.14 23.63 -13.12
CA THR A 184 -10.15 22.74 -14.29
C THR A 184 -9.23 21.53 -14.07
N THR A 185 -8.05 21.73 -13.48
CA THR A 185 -7.13 20.63 -13.17
C THR A 185 -7.70 19.70 -12.10
N MET A 186 -8.36 20.25 -11.08
CA MET A 186 -9.05 19.49 -10.05
C MET A 186 -10.20 18.66 -10.61
N GLU A 187 -11.00 19.24 -11.54
CA GLU A 187 -12.07 18.53 -12.23
C GLU A 187 -11.53 17.41 -13.11
N HIS A 188 -10.49 17.68 -13.89
CA HIS A 188 -9.85 16.69 -14.75
C HIS A 188 -9.36 15.44 -13.99
N ALA A 189 -8.81 15.60 -12.79
CA ALA A 189 -8.39 14.45 -11.97
C ALA A 189 -9.59 13.60 -11.53
N TYR A 190 -10.73 14.21 -11.21
CA TYR A 190 -11.95 13.47 -10.88
C TYR A 190 -12.56 12.78 -12.10
N GLU A 191 -12.63 13.43 -13.25
CA GLU A 191 -13.08 12.84 -14.51
C GLU A 191 -12.21 11.65 -14.91
N TRP A 192 -10.88 11.80 -14.83
CA TRP A 192 -9.94 10.71 -15.08
C TRP A 192 -10.15 9.55 -14.12
N TYR A 193 -10.33 9.82 -12.82
CA TYR A 193 -10.60 8.80 -11.82
C TYR A 193 -11.86 8.00 -12.17
N THR A 194 -12.97 8.67 -12.48
CA THR A 194 -14.26 8.04 -12.72
C THR A 194 -14.32 7.31 -14.06
N SER A 195 -13.72 7.85 -15.11
CA SER A 195 -13.74 7.28 -16.47
C SER A 195 -12.68 6.19 -16.69
N GLY A 196 -11.58 6.22 -15.95
CA GLY A 196 -10.44 5.34 -16.13
C GLY A 196 -10.22 4.36 -14.97
N PRO A 197 -9.45 4.74 -13.94
CA PRO A 197 -8.98 3.81 -12.90
C PRO A 197 -10.10 3.09 -12.15
N ARG A 198 -11.16 3.80 -11.75
CA ARG A 198 -12.30 3.20 -11.04
C ARG A 198 -12.96 2.09 -11.84
N GLN A 199 -13.04 2.23 -13.17
CA GLN A 199 -13.63 1.23 -14.06
C GLN A 199 -12.74 -0.01 -14.28
N ARG A 200 -11.52 0.02 -13.74
CA ARG A 200 -10.54 -1.09 -13.84
C ARG A 200 -10.58 -2.03 -12.65
N LEU A 201 -11.35 -1.71 -11.62
CA LEU A 201 -11.46 -2.59 -10.46
C LEU A 201 -12.10 -3.92 -10.82
N GLN A 202 -11.45 -4.98 -10.39
CA GLN A 202 -12.04 -6.31 -10.37
C GLN A 202 -13.20 -6.37 -9.35
N PRO A 203 -14.14 -7.30 -9.51
CA PRO A 203 -15.16 -7.53 -8.50
C PRO A 203 -14.54 -7.75 -7.11
N GLY A 204 -14.96 -6.94 -6.15
CA GLY A 204 -14.41 -6.98 -4.80
C GLY A 204 -13.15 -6.15 -4.57
N GLY A 205 -12.59 -5.52 -5.60
CA GLY A 205 -11.39 -4.70 -5.51
C GLY A 205 -11.54 -3.48 -4.61
N ALA A 206 -10.41 -3.05 -4.05
CA ALA A 206 -10.33 -1.93 -3.10
C ALA A 206 -9.69 -0.69 -3.72
N ILE A 207 -10.05 0.48 -3.20
CA ILE A 207 -9.42 1.77 -3.52
C ILE A 207 -8.91 2.40 -2.23
N VAL A 208 -7.66 2.83 -2.26
CA VAL A 208 -7.02 3.63 -1.22
C VAL A 208 -6.59 4.96 -1.81
N VAL A 209 -7.12 6.04 -1.29
CA VAL A 209 -6.70 7.42 -1.62
C VAL A 209 -5.93 7.96 -0.44
N VAL A 210 -4.70 8.38 -0.64
CA VAL A 210 -3.93 9.12 0.35
C VAL A 210 -3.51 10.45 -0.24
N MET A 211 -3.82 11.55 0.43
CA MET A 211 -3.49 12.85 -0.12
C MET A 211 -3.40 13.96 0.92
N THR A 212 -2.70 15.02 0.53
CA THR A 212 -2.82 16.32 1.20
C THR A 212 -4.07 17.01 0.71
N ARG A 213 -4.87 17.56 1.63
CA ARG A 213 -6.03 18.39 1.26
C ARG A 213 -5.55 19.77 0.83
N TRP A 214 -5.83 20.09 -0.41
CA TRP A 214 -5.46 21.38 -0.99
C TRP A 214 -6.66 22.30 -1.16
N SER A 215 -7.86 21.73 -1.35
CA SER A 215 -9.05 22.48 -1.71
C SER A 215 -10.32 21.71 -1.37
N LEU A 216 -11.44 22.41 -1.21
CA LEU A 216 -12.77 21.80 -1.15
C LEU A 216 -13.28 21.31 -2.53
N LYS A 217 -12.44 21.36 -3.56
CA LYS A 217 -12.69 20.90 -4.93
C LYS A 217 -11.75 19.76 -5.34
N ASP A 218 -10.89 19.31 -4.44
CA ASP A 218 -9.96 18.20 -4.68
C ASP A 218 -10.68 16.84 -4.83
N LEU A 219 -9.93 15.80 -5.18
CA LEU A 219 -10.48 14.46 -5.42
C LEU A 219 -11.28 13.95 -4.22
N THR A 220 -10.77 14.12 -2.99
CA THR A 220 -11.50 13.71 -1.76
C THR A 220 -12.86 14.43 -1.69
N ALA A 221 -12.91 15.73 -1.89
CA ALA A 221 -14.17 16.49 -1.83
C ALA A 221 -15.15 16.01 -2.90
N LYS A 222 -14.68 15.72 -4.11
CA LYS A 222 -15.52 15.26 -5.23
C LYS A 222 -16.13 13.89 -4.96
N VAL A 223 -15.34 12.91 -4.51
CA VAL A 223 -15.86 11.56 -4.25
C VAL A 223 -16.81 11.53 -3.04
N LEU A 224 -16.55 12.34 -2.01
CA LEU A 224 -17.46 12.47 -0.86
C LEU A 224 -18.75 13.21 -1.23
N LYS A 225 -18.68 14.20 -2.10
CA LYS A 225 -19.88 14.86 -2.65
C LYS A 225 -20.73 13.83 -3.42
N ALA A 226 -20.14 13.02 -4.31
CA ALA A 226 -20.85 11.97 -5.03
C ALA A 226 -21.52 10.98 -4.06
N GLN A 227 -20.83 10.55 -3.00
CA GLN A 227 -21.41 9.69 -1.96
C GLN A 227 -22.65 10.28 -1.29
N GLY A 228 -22.75 11.60 -1.17
CA GLY A 228 -23.86 12.28 -0.53
C GLY A 228 -25.12 12.37 -1.41
N TYR A 229 -25.00 12.26 -2.73
CA TYR A 229 -26.10 12.46 -3.68
C TYR A 229 -26.51 11.22 -4.46
N ASP A 230 -25.59 10.24 -4.60
CA ASP A 230 -25.84 9.04 -5.40
C ASP A 230 -25.83 7.80 -4.48
N GLU A 231 -26.94 7.11 -4.40
CA GLU A 231 -27.07 5.88 -3.61
C GLU A 231 -26.16 4.74 -4.10
N HIS A 232 -25.78 4.77 -5.36
CA HIS A 232 -24.85 3.79 -5.98
C HIS A 232 -23.39 4.19 -5.88
N ALA A 233 -23.09 5.39 -5.34
CA ALA A 233 -21.71 5.83 -5.14
C ALA A 233 -20.98 4.96 -4.12
N ASP A 234 -19.65 4.87 -4.29
CA ASP A 234 -18.79 4.21 -3.33
C ASP A 234 -18.95 4.83 -1.93
N LYS A 235 -19.01 3.98 -0.90
CA LYS A 235 -19.06 4.41 0.50
C LYS A 235 -17.66 4.43 1.07
N TRP A 236 -17.18 5.63 1.40
CA TRP A 236 -15.80 5.86 1.82
C TRP A 236 -15.67 5.95 3.33
N GLU A 237 -14.70 5.24 3.87
CA GLU A 237 -14.17 5.54 5.19
C GLU A 237 -13.09 6.62 5.07
N VAL A 238 -13.21 7.67 5.87
CA VAL A 238 -12.28 8.82 5.85
C VAL A 238 -11.52 8.88 7.15
N VAL A 239 -10.19 8.93 7.04
CA VAL A 239 -9.29 9.19 8.16
C VAL A 239 -8.59 10.52 7.89
N GLU A 240 -8.76 11.48 8.78
CA GLU A 240 -8.21 12.80 8.62
C GLU A 240 -7.26 13.15 9.76
N PHE A 241 -6.06 13.56 9.40
CA PHE A 241 -5.05 14.03 10.33
C PHE A 241 -4.82 15.53 10.06
N PRO A 242 -5.30 16.42 10.94
CA PRO A 242 -5.07 17.85 10.77
C PRO A 242 -3.59 18.18 10.94
N ALA A 243 -3.12 19.19 10.21
CA ALA A 243 -1.84 19.79 10.50
C ALA A 243 -1.89 20.42 11.87
N LEU A 244 -1.05 19.99 12.78
CA LEU A 244 -0.83 20.72 14.03
C LEU A 244 -0.09 22.02 13.67
N MET A 245 -0.75 23.15 13.88
CA MET A 245 -0.12 24.47 13.84
C MET A 245 0.41 24.84 15.20
#